data_4415d1bacfb22f5cf5eeae7ee6f7da2f
#
_entry.id   4415d1bacfb22f5cf5eeae7ee6f7da2f
#
_cell.length_a   1.000
_cell.length_b   1.000
_cell.length_c   1.000
_cell.angle_alpha   90.00
_cell.angle_beta   90.00
_cell.angle_gamma   90.00
#
_symmetry.space_group_name_H-M   'P 1'
#
loop_
_entity.id
_entity.type
_entity.pdbx_description
1 polymer ?
#
loop_
_entity_poly.entity_id
_entity_poly.type
_entity_poly.pdbx_seq_one_letter_code
_entity_poly.pdbx_strand_id
1 'polypeptide(L)'
;GILLNPELNAAAAYVPHGFGLWRQRHYLILGLPLLQLLETRELAAVIAHEFGHFHGGHGRFAGWIYRLRSSWYRLMQGMAGGGMAGGQLFWLFFRWYAPYFDAYSLVLARRHEYAADEVAAAVAGADAAATALVRIELVSDWLQRGFWPDIHNSAHAQAYPPAQVHAQLSAALATQPFAPVALPQWLLEQEADPDDTHPTLAKRLAALGVGTDLQVQARGPASAAGSLLGDALVQQLEQRFSHE
;
A
#
# COMPACT_ATOMS: atom_id res chain seq x y z
N GLY A 1 -16.79 5.34 -7.67
CA GLY A 1 -17.20 5.42 -6.26
C GLY A 1 -16.01 5.53 -5.34
N ILE A 2 -16.22 6.03 -4.13
CA ILE A 2 -15.21 6.05 -3.08
C ILE A 2 -15.67 5.09 -1.99
N LEU A 3 -14.78 4.23 -1.53
CA LEU A 3 -15.00 3.27 -0.45
C LEU A 3 -13.98 3.59 0.66
N LEU A 4 -14.44 3.53 1.90
CA LEU A 4 -13.58 3.68 3.08
C LEU A 4 -13.46 2.33 3.78
N ASN A 5 -12.25 1.99 4.24
CA ASN A 5 -11.95 0.78 4.98
C ASN A 5 -11.07 1.08 6.22
N PRO A 6 -10.91 0.11 7.14
CA PRO A 6 -10.11 0.29 8.35
C PRO A 6 -8.61 0.05 8.17
N GLU A 7 -8.12 -0.24 6.99
CA GLU A 7 -6.73 -0.57 6.74
C GLU A 7 -5.88 0.67 6.43
N LEU A 8 -4.58 0.63 6.69
CA LEU A 8 -3.63 1.67 6.28
C LEU A 8 -3.26 1.46 4.81
N ASN A 9 -4.19 1.79 3.90
CA ASN A 9 -3.96 1.62 2.47
C ASN A 9 -4.68 2.66 1.60
N ALA A 10 -4.27 2.73 0.34
CA ALA A 10 -5.04 3.30 -0.76
C ALA A 10 -4.99 2.32 -1.92
N ALA A 11 -6.06 2.23 -2.68
CA ALA A 11 -6.09 1.44 -3.90
C ALA A 11 -7.13 1.98 -4.87
N ALA A 12 -6.84 1.90 -6.15
CA ALA A 12 -7.82 2.14 -7.18
C ALA A 12 -8.19 0.81 -7.86
N ALA A 13 -9.48 0.53 -7.99
CA ALA A 13 -9.99 -0.74 -8.50
C ALA A 13 -10.99 -0.54 -9.64
N TYR A 14 -11.01 -1.51 -10.55
CA TYR A 14 -11.98 -1.61 -11.62
C TYR A 14 -12.84 -2.84 -11.41
N VAL A 15 -14.15 -2.65 -11.38
CA VAL A 15 -15.11 -3.75 -11.29
C VAL A 15 -15.88 -3.82 -12.61
N PRO A 16 -15.80 -4.94 -13.36
CA PRO A 16 -16.63 -5.15 -14.54
C PRO A 16 -18.10 -5.07 -14.15
N HIS A 17 -18.92 -4.35 -14.92
CA HIS A 17 -20.32 -4.17 -14.65
C HIS A 17 -21.18 -4.55 -15.85
N GLY A 18 -22.16 -5.47 -15.63
CA GLY A 18 -23.10 -5.91 -16.65
C GLY A 18 -22.56 -7.02 -17.56
N PHE A 19 -23.38 -7.45 -18.51
CA PHE A 19 -23.12 -8.55 -19.46
C PHE A 19 -22.04 -8.23 -20.53
N GLY A 20 -21.31 -7.12 -20.41
CA GLY A 20 -20.32 -6.71 -21.40
C GLY A 20 -18.98 -6.34 -20.76
N LEU A 21 -17.90 -6.85 -21.34
CA LEU A 21 -16.50 -6.53 -21.01
C LEU A 21 -16.14 -5.02 -21.18
N TRP A 22 -17.11 -4.20 -21.59
CA TRP A 22 -16.92 -2.81 -22.02
C TRP A 22 -17.28 -1.75 -20.97
N ARG A 23 -18.02 -2.10 -19.91
CA ARG A 23 -18.39 -1.15 -18.85
C ARG A 23 -17.68 -1.54 -17.55
N GLN A 24 -16.83 -0.66 -17.07
CA GLN A 24 -16.11 -0.81 -15.81
C GLN A 24 -16.55 0.31 -14.86
N ARG A 25 -16.76 -0.02 -13.60
CA ARG A 25 -16.89 0.96 -12.52
C ARG A 25 -15.54 1.13 -11.85
N HIS A 26 -15.19 2.38 -11.65
CA HIS A 26 -13.96 2.76 -10.96
C HIS A 26 -14.27 3.01 -9.51
N TYR A 27 -13.49 2.43 -8.63
CA TYR A 27 -13.55 2.63 -7.19
C TYR A 27 -12.18 3.09 -6.70
N LEU A 28 -12.20 4.11 -5.85
CA LEU A 28 -11.07 4.53 -5.04
C LEU A 28 -11.34 4.01 -3.63
N ILE A 29 -10.47 3.15 -3.13
CA ILE A 29 -10.52 2.60 -1.79
C ILE A 29 -9.51 3.38 -0.96
N LEU A 30 -9.94 3.95 0.16
CA LEU A 30 -9.08 4.72 1.04
C LEU A 30 -9.23 4.22 2.47
N GLY A 31 -8.10 3.97 3.10
CA GLY A 31 -8.06 3.61 4.51
C GLY A 31 -8.29 4.82 5.41
N LEU A 32 -9.17 4.68 6.40
CA LEU A 32 -9.36 5.72 7.40
C LEU A 32 -8.07 6.07 8.14
N PRO A 33 -7.23 5.10 8.57
CA PRO A 33 -5.92 5.41 9.17
C PRO A 33 -5.01 6.22 8.25
N LEU A 34 -5.04 5.96 6.94
CA LEU A 34 -4.25 6.72 5.97
C LEU A 34 -4.73 8.18 5.87
N LEU A 35 -6.04 8.38 5.83
CA LEU A 35 -6.65 9.71 5.85
C LEU A 35 -6.32 10.49 7.15
N GLN A 36 -6.22 9.78 8.27
CA GLN A 36 -5.87 10.36 9.57
C GLN A 36 -4.38 10.65 9.70
N LEU A 37 -3.54 9.87 9.03
CA LEU A 37 -2.08 10.03 9.02
C LEU A 37 -1.63 11.23 8.20
N LEU A 38 -2.19 11.38 7.01
CA LEU A 38 -1.70 12.30 5.96
C LEU A 38 -2.37 13.67 6.03
N GLU A 39 -1.67 14.69 5.58
CA GLU A 39 -2.24 15.97 5.18
C GLU A 39 -2.95 15.86 3.82
N THR A 40 -3.83 16.79 3.53
CA THR A 40 -4.61 16.77 2.27
C THR A 40 -3.71 16.73 1.03
N ARG A 41 -2.56 17.43 1.06
CA ARG A 41 -1.61 17.47 -0.06
C ARG A 41 -0.84 16.15 -0.19
N GLU A 42 -0.46 15.54 0.91
CA GLU A 42 0.17 14.22 0.95
C GLU A 42 -0.81 13.13 0.46
N LEU A 43 -2.07 13.20 0.90
CA LEU A 43 -3.12 12.32 0.40
C LEU A 43 -3.36 12.49 -1.11
N ALA A 44 -3.31 13.73 -1.61
CA ALA A 44 -3.42 13.98 -3.05
C ALA A 44 -2.29 13.32 -3.83
N ALA A 45 -1.05 13.29 -3.28
CA ALA A 45 0.07 12.56 -3.88
C ALA A 45 -0.21 11.06 -3.93
N VAL A 46 -0.70 10.46 -2.83
CA VAL A 46 -1.03 9.03 -2.79
C VAL A 46 -2.14 8.69 -3.77
N ILE A 47 -3.20 9.47 -3.82
CA ILE A 47 -4.29 9.25 -4.79
C ILE A 47 -3.78 9.39 -6.23
N ALA A 48 -2.93 10.38 -6.51
CA ALA A 48 -2.34 10.56 -7.84
C ALA A 48 -1.43 9.39 -8.22
N HIS A 49 -0.66 8.84 -7.27
CA HIS A 49 0.13 7.61 -7.45
C HIS A 49 -0.76 6.44 -7.85
N GLU A 50 -1.86 6.18 -7.12
CA GLU A 50 -2.81 5.11 -7.44
C GLU A 50 -3.42 5.28 -8.84
N PHE A 51 -3.75 6.51 -9.22
CA PHE A 51 -4.21 6.80 -10.58
C PHE A 51 -3.10 6.71 -11.62
N GLY A 52 -1.85 6.97 -11.24
CA GLY A 52 -0.66 6.81 -12.08
C GLY A 52 -0.52 5.39 -12.63
N HIS A 53 -0.86 4.38 -11.85
CA HIS A 53 -0.90 2.98 -12.29
C HIS A 53 -1.87 2.72 -13.44
N PHE A 54 -2.84 3.57 -13.68
CA PHE A 54 -3.81 3.44 -14.77
C PHE A 54 -3.45 4.24 -16.02
N HIS A 55 -2.53 5.19 -15.89
CA HIS A 55 -2.08 5.99 -17.01
C HIS A 55 -1.24 5.15 -17.97
N GLY A 56 -1.46 5.27 -19.28
CA GLY A 56 -0.69 4.55 -20.29
C GLY A 56 -1.01 3.05 -20.48
N GLY A 57 -2.11 2.54 -19.92
CA GLY A 57 -2.51 1.12 -20.09
C GLY A 57 -1.73 0.13 -19.20
N HIS A 58 -0.84 0.63 -18.36
CA HIS A 58 0.04 -0.19 -17.51
C HIS A 58 -0.73 -1.01 -16.47
N GLY A 59 -1.84 -0.47 -15.91
CA GLY A 59 -2.65 -1.18 -14.91
C GLY A 59 -3.28 -2.47 -15.45
N ARG A 60 -3.66 -2.51 -16.73
CA ARG A 60 -4.20 -3.74 -17.35
C ARG A 60 -3.11 -4.79 -17.53
N PHE A 61 -1.90 -4.36 -17.90
CA PHE A 61 -0.77 -5.26 -18.13
C PHE A 61 -0.19 -5.77 -16.80
N ALA A 62 -0.02 -4.91 -15.80
CA ALA A 62 0.40 -5.32 -14.46
C ALA A 62 -0.60 -6.29 -13.83
N GLY A 63 -1.91 -6.02 -13.91
CA GLY A 63 -2.94 -6.94 -13.44
C GLY A 63 -2.99 -8.27 -14.23
N TRP A 64 -2.60 -8.27 -15.50
CA TRP A 64 -2.46 -9.49 -16.30
C TRP A 64 -1.24 -10.30 -15.84
N ILE A 65 -0.08 -9.67 -15.66
CA ILE A 65 1.14 -10.32 -15.13
C ILE A 65 0.88 -10.92 -13.75
N TYR A 66 0.26 -10.16 -12.84
CA TYR A 66 -0.08 -10.66 -11.51
C TYR A 66 -1.00 -11.89 -11.55
N ARG A 67 -2.04 -11.87 -12.38
CA ARG A 67 -2.93 -13.03 -12.58
C ARG A 67 -2.19 -14.21 -13.18
N LEU A 68 -1.28 -13.96 -14.11
CA LEU A 68 -0.48 -15.00 -14.74
C LEU A 68 0.46 -15.65 -13.70
N ARG A 69 1.19 -14.86 -12.90
CA ARG A 69 2.01 -15.36 -11.78
C ARG A 69 1.16 -16.20 -10.81
N SER A 70 0.07 -15.64 -10.31
CA SER A 70 -0.80 -16.33 -9.36
C SER A 70 -1.40 -17.62 -9.93
N SER A 71 -1.70 -17.66 -11.22
CA SER A 71 -2.17 -18.87 -11.90
C SER A 71 -1.08 -19.92 -12.02
N TRP A 72 0.16 -19.50 -12.28
CA TRP A 72 1.30 -20.41 -12.37
C TRP A 72 1.64 -21.01 -11.01
N TYR A 73 1.71 -20.20 -9.95
CA TYR A 73 1.95 -20.72 -8.60
C TYR A 73 0.88 -21.71 -8.17
N ARG A 74 -0.40 -21.42 -8.43
CA ARG A 74 -1.50 -22.37 -8.14
C ARG A 74 -1.39 -23.64 -8.97
N LEU A 75 -1.02 -23.54 -10.25
CA LEU A 75 -0.80 -24.70 -11.12
C LEU A 75 0.34 -25.56 -10.63
N MET A 76 1.47 -24.94 -10.27
CA MET A 76 2.65 -25.66 -9.74
C MET A 76 2.33 -26.36 -8.40
N GLN A 77 1.60 -25.71 -7.48
CA GLN A 77 1.14 -26.31 -6.23
C GLN A 77 0.21 -27.50 -6.48
N GLY A 78 -0.73 -27.36 -7.43
CA GLY A 78 -1.65 -28.45 -7.80
C GLY A 78 -0.94 -29.65 -8.44
N MET A 79 0.13 -29.41 -9.22
CA MET A 79 0.92 -30.48 -9.84
C MET A 79 1.86 -31.18 -8.86
N ALA A 80 2.32 -30.51 -7.82
CA ALA A 80 3.17 -31.11 -6.77
C ALA A 80 2.40 -32.12 -5.90
N GLY A 81 1.07 -32.05 -5.86
CA GLY A 81 0.18 -32.88 -5.02
C GLY A 81 -0.42 -34.11 -5.69
N GLY A 82 -0.25 -34.38 -6.99
CA GLY A 82 -0.90 -35.56 -7.59
C GLY A 82 -0.71 -35.74 -9.09
N GLY A 83 -0.10 -36.82 -9.44
CA GLY A 83 -0.12 -37.74 -10.55
C GLY A 83 -0.81 -37.42 -11.87
N MET A 84 -0.67 -36.21 -12.45
CA MET A 84 -1.05 -36.02 -13.85
C MET A 84 0.06 -36.51 -14.76
N ALA A 85 -0.23 -37.55 -15.54
CA ALA A 85 0.63 -38.01 -16.64
C ALA A 85 0.87 -36.85 -17.62
N GLY A 86 2.11 -36.42 -17.77
CA GLY A 86 2.49 -35.23 -18.53
C GLY A 86 2.82 -33.99 -17.69
N GLY A 87 2.46 -33.93 -16.42
CA GLY A 87 2.75 -32.80 -15.53
C GLY A 87 4.23 -32.57 -15.28
N GLN A 88 5.07 -33.60 -15.40
CA GLN A 88 6.50 -33.49 -15.15
C GLN A 88 7.24 -32.57 -16.13
N LEU A 89 6.91 -32.62 -17.43
CA LEU A 89 7.49 -31.74 -18.44
C LEU A 89 7.05 -30.28 -18.24
N PHE A 90 5.78 -30.08 -17.92
CA PHE A 90 5.25 -28.77 -17.57
C PHE A 90 5.91 -28.21 -16.30
N TRP A 91 6.04 -29.03 -15.26
CA TRP A 91 6.70 -28.65 -14.01
C TRP A 91 8.17 -28.28 -14.24
N LEU A 92 8.89 -29.08 -15.05
CA LEU A 92 10.30 -28.80 -15.41
C LEU A 92 10.44 -27.48 -16.19
N PHE A 93 9.54 -27.25 -17.16
CA PHE A 93 9.50 -26.00 -17.92
C PHE A 93 9.24 -24.79 -17.01
N PHE A 94 8.20 -24.85 -16.17
CA PHE A 94 7.86 -23.73 -15.29
C PHE A 94 8.92 -23.50 -14.22
N ARG A 95 9.51 -24.55 -13.67
CA ARG A 95 10.62 -24.42 -12.72
C ARG A 95 11.83 -23.70 -13.33
N TRP A 96 12.08 -23.91 -14.62
CA TRP A 96 13.14 -23.25 -15.34
C TRP A 96 12.74 -21.83 -15.76
N TYR A 97 11.52 -21.61 -16.23
CA TYR A 97 11.07 -20.35 -16.81
C TYR A 97 10.60 -19.33 -15.75
N ALA A 98 9.98 -19.78 -14.64
CA ALA A 98 9.42 -18.90 -13.62
C ALA A 98 10.41 -17.85 -13.08
N PRO A 99 11.68 -18.20 -12.74
CA PRO A 99 12.64 -17.21 -12.25
C PRO A 99 12.92 -16.07 -13.26
N TYR A 100 12.97 -16.38 -14.54
CA TYR A 100 13.18 -15.37 -15.60
C TYR A 100 11.95 -14.46 -15.74
N PHE A 101 10.77 -15.07 -15.73
CA PHE A 101 9.53 -14.31 -15.80
C PHE A 101 9.35 -13.41 -14.56
N ASP A 102 9.65 -13.92 -13.38
CA ASP A 102 9.59 -13.16 -12.13
C ASP A 102 10.58 -12.00 -12.16
N ALA A 103 11.82 -12.23 -12.53
CA ALA A 103 12.82 -11.17 -12.66
C ALA A 103 12.41 -10.07 -13.66
N TYR A 104 11.89 -10.47 -14.83
CA TYR A 104 11.44 -9.52 -15.85
C TYR A 104 10.19 -8.73 -15.36
N SER A 105 9.23 -9.44 -14.78
CA SER A 105 7.99 -8.81 -14.26
C SER A 105 8.28 -7.86 -13.12
N LEU A 106 9.28 -8.15 -12.28
CA LEU A 106 9.72 -7.29 -11.18
C LEU A 106 10.33 -5.97 -11.70
N VAL A 107 11.22 -6.06 -12.70
CA VAL A 107 11.79 -4.85 -13.32
C VAL A 107 10.70 -3.95 -13.90
N LEU A 108 9.70 -4.56 -14.53
CA LEU A 108 8.59 -3.81 -15.10
C LEU A 108 7.69 -3.21 -14.02
N ALA A 109 7.38 -3.96 -12.97
CA ALA A 109 6.60 -3.46 -11.84
C ALA A 109 7.29 -2.25 -11.19
N ARG A 110 8.59 -2.34 -10.92
CA ARG A 110 9.37 -1.22 -10.35
C ARG A 110 9.41 0.01 -11.27
N ARG A 111 9.43 -0.17 -12.58
CA ARG A 111 9.30 0.96 -13.52
C ARG A 111 7.93 1.63 -13.44
N HIS A 112 6.88 0.86 -13.24
CA HIS A 112 5.53 1.40 -13.06
C HIS A 112 5.41 2.18 -11.75
N GLU A 113 6.07 1.73 -10.68
CA GLU A 113 6.15 2.48 -9.42
C GLU A 113 6.78 3.87 -9.62
N TYR A 114 7.93 3.94 -10.29
CA TYR A 114 8.56 5.23 -10.58
C TYR A 114 7.68 6.14 -11.44
N ALA A 115 7.01 5.60 -12.45
CA ALA A 115 6.08 6.37 -13.27
C ALA A 115 4.87 6.87 -12.46
N ALA A 116 4.36 6.07 -11.53
CA ALA A 116 3.29 6.49 -10.63
C ALA A 116 3.78 7.58 -9.65
N ASP A 117 5.01 7.48 -9.16
CA ASP A 117 5.65 8.52 -8.33
C ASP A 117 5.83 9.84 -9.08
N GLU A 118 6.20 9.79 -10.36
CA GLU A 118 6.26 10.99 -11.22
C GLU A 118 4.91 11.67 -11.35
N VAL A 119 3.81 10.89 -11.50
CA VAL A 119 2.44 11.45 -11.52
C VAL A 119 2.08 12.06 -10.17
N ALA A 120 2.43 11.40 -9.06
CA ALA A 120 2.21 11.93 -7.71
C ALA A 120 2.95 13.26 -7.51
N ALA A 121 4.21 13.33 -7.93
CA ALA A 121 5.01 14.54 -7.85
C ALA A 121 4.49 15.67 -8.76
N ALA A 122 4.01 15.33 -9.95
CA ALA A 122 3.42 16.32 -10.87
C ALA A 122 2.13 16.95 -10.31
N VAL A 123 1.33 16.18 -9.56
CA VAL A 123 0.04 16.64 -9.00
C VAL A 123 0.22 17.37 -7.68
N ALA A 124 1.01 16.81 -6.76
CA ALA A 124 1.12 17.29 -5.37
C ALA A 124 2.46 17.95 -5.05
N GLY A 125 3.45 17.81 -5.92
CA GLY A 125 4.83 18.22 -5.68
C GLY A 125 5.68 17.10 -5.10
N ALA A 126 6.97 17.07 -5.46
CA ALA A 126 7.91 16.03 -5.05
C ALA A 126 8.03 15.91 -3.52
N ASP A 127 8.07 17.05 -2.82
CA ASP A 127 8.17 17.08 -1.35
C ASP A 127 6.97 16.41 -0.67
N ALA A 128 5.74 16.69 -1.14
CA ALA A 128 4.54 16.09 -0.59
C ALA A 128 4.48 14.57 -0.87
N ALA A 129 4.87 14.15 -2.08
CA ALA A 129 4.96 12.74 -2.44
C ALA A 129 6.01 12.02 -1.57
N ALA A 130 7.20 12.59 -1.43
CA ALA A 130 8.28 12.04 -0.61
C ALA A 130 7.88 11.97 0.88
N THR A 131 7.28 13.03 1.41
CA THR A 131 6.81 13.06 2.81
C THR A 131 5.74 12.00 3.06
N ALA A 132 4.78 11.85 2.15
CA ALA A 132 3.76 10.82 2.24
C ALA A 132 4.37 9.41 2.31
N LEU A 133 5.32 9.11 1.42
CA LEU A 133 6.05 7.82 1.40
C LEU A 133 6.74 7.56 2.73
N VAL A 134 7.49 8.53 3.24
CA VAL A 134 8.20 8.38 4.52
C VAL A 134 7.23 8.16 5.67
N ARG A 135 6.14 8.94 5.76
CA ARG A 135 5.14 8.77 6.83
C ARG A 135 4.50 7.39 6.80
N ILE A 136 4.13 6.92 5.61
CA ILE A 136 3.49 5.60 5.44
C ILE A 136 4.45 4.50 5.91
N GLU A 137 5.72 4.56 5.54
CA GLU A 137 6.72 3.58 5.97
C GLU A 137 6.94 3.59 7.48
N LEU A 138 7.10 4.78 8.08
CA LEU A 138 7.26 4.92 9.53
C LEU A 138 6.07 4.37 10.30
N VAL A 139 4.86 4.65 9.83
CA VAL A 139 3.65 4.14 10.48
C VAL A 139 3.49 2.65 10.24
N SER A 140 3.80 2.15 9.06
CA SER A 140 3.76 0.71 8.76
C SER A 140 4.69 -0.07 9.69
N ASP A 141 5.92 0.39 9.88
CA ASP A 141 6.87 -0.21 10.81
C ASP A 141 6.36 -0.14 12.26
N TRP A 142 5.88 1.02 12.70
CA TRP A 142 5.32 1.19 14.04
C TRP A 142 4.09 0.31 14.28
N LEU A 143 3.20 0.16 13.28
CA LEU A 143 2.05 -0.74 13.39
C LEU A 143 2.48 -2.19 13.57
N GLN A 144 3.46 -2.63 12.77
CA GLN A 144 3.91 -4.03 12.78
C GLN A 144 4.73 -4.37 14.03
N ARG A 145 5.58 -3.46 14.53
CA ARG A 145 6.51 -3.75 15.63
C ARG A 145 6.04 -3.27 17.00
N GLY A 146 5.09 -2.34 17.03
CA GLY A 146 4.56 -1.76 18.26
C GLY A 146 3.07 -2.02 18.42
N PHE A 147 2.23 -1.29 17.70
CA PHE A 147 0.80 -1.22 17.94
C PHE A 147 0.10 -2.60 17.91
N TRP A 148 0.26 -3.38 16.83
CA TRP A 148 -0.40 -4.68 16.73
C TRP A 148 0.13 -5.71 17.74
N PRO A 149 1.44 -5.83 17.97
CA PRO A 149 1.96 -6.66 19.05
C PRO A 149 1.41 -6.30 20.43
N ASP A 150 1.28 -5.00 20.75
CA ASP A 150 0.73 -4.54 22.02
C ASP A 150 -0.76 -4.91 22.16
N ILE A 151 -1.54 -4.73 21.09
CA ILE A 151 -2.94 -5.17 21.04
C ILE A 151 -3.05 -6.69 21.23
N HIS A 152 -2.24 -7.49 20.53
CA HIS A 152 -2.25 -8.95 20.68
C HIS A 152 -1.85 -9.38 22.08
N ASN A 153 -0.81 -8.78 22.65
CA ASN A 153 -0.37 -9.07 24.01
C ASN A 153 -1.45 -8.71 25.05
N SER A 154 -2.12 -7.60 24.87
CA SER A 154 -3.23 -7.21 25.75
C SER A 154 -4.41 -8.18 25.66
N ALA A 155 -4.70 -8.71 24.47
CA ALA A 155 -5.75 -9.70 24.24
C ALA A 155 -5.46 -11.04 24.96
N HIS A 156 -4.19 -11.40 25.10
CA HIS A 156 -3.80 -12.60 25.88
C HIS A 156 -3.98 -12.41 27.41
N ALA A 157 -3.92 -11.18 27.89
CA ALA A 157 -4.07 -10.85 29.30
C ALA A 157 -5.52 -10.60 29.75
N GLN A 158 -6.46 -10.49 28.80
CA GLN A 158 -7.85 -10.14 29.06
C GLN A 158 -8.81 -11.22 28.55
N ALA A 159 -9.96 -11.39 29.23
CA ALA A 159 -10.98 -12.36 28.84
C ALA A 159 -11.73 -11.98 27.53
N TYR A 160 -11.64 -10.71 27.14
CA TYR A 160 -12.26 -10.17 25.93
C TYR A 160 -11.23 -9.38 25.11
N PRO A 161 -11.33 -9.36 23.76
CA PRO A 161 -10.46 -8.54 22.95
C PRO A 161 -10.59 -7.07 23.32
N PRO A 162 -9.51 -6.26 23.12
CA PRO A 162 -9.56 -4.83 23.39
C PRO A 162 -10.72 -4.15 22.66
N ALA A 163 -11.51 -3.39 23.39
CA ALA A 163 -12.59 -2.62 22.76
C ALA A 163 -12.03 -1.42 21.98
N GLN A 164 -12.72 -1.06 20.91
CA GLN A 164 -12.43 0.17 20.15
C GLN A 164 -10.99 0.28 19.62
N VAL A 165 -10.45 -0.79 19.06
CA VAL A 165 -9.07 -0.82 18.55
C VAL A 165 -8.81 0.28 17.51
N HIS A 166 -9.78 0.56 16.65
CA HIS A 166 -9.64 1.64 15.65
C HIS A 166 -9.65 3.04 16.27
N ALA A 167 -10.40 3.27 17.33
CA ALA A 167 -10.35 4.54 18.07
C ALA A 167 -8.99 4.70 18.79
N GLN A 168 -8.43 3.61 19.35
CA GLN A 168 -7.08 3.61 19.93
C GLN A 168 -6.03 3.91 18.87
N LEU A 169 -6.12 3.29 17.69
CA LEU A 169 -5.24 3.57 16.56
C LEU A 169 -5.33 5.04 16.15
N SER A 170 -6.53 5.56 16.00
CA SER A 170 -6.79 6.95 15.64
C SER A 170 -6.15 7.93 16.64
N ALA A 171 -6.35 7.69 17.93
CA ALA A 171 -5.75 8.50 19.00
C ALA A 171 -4.21 8.44 18.96
N ALA A 172 -3.64 7.26 18.71
CA ALA A 172 -2.21 7.08 18.59
C ALA A 172 -1.64 7.80 17.36
N LEU A 173 -2.30 7.70 16.20
CA LEU A 173 -1.92 8.44 14.98
C LEU A 173 -2.01 9.96 15.17
N ALA A 174 -2.94 10.44 15.98
CA ALA A 174 -3.08 11.86 16.28
C ALA A 174 -1.96 12.40 17.19
N THR A 175 -1.43 11.57 18.09
CA THR A 175 -0.44 11.97 19.10
C THR A 175 1.00 11.74 18.65
N GLN A 176 1.25 10.79 17.76
CA GLN A 176 2.58 10.47 17.27
C GLN A 176 2.96 11.38 16.10
N PRO A 177 4.09 12.08 16.15
CA PRO A 177 4.44 13.05 15.11
C PRO A 177 4.84 12.40 13.77
N PHE A 178 5.32 11.15 13.75
CA PHE A 178 5.89 10.48 12.57
C PHE A 178 6.71 11.45 11.68
N ALA A 179 7.52 12.27 12.33
CA ALA A 179 8.26 13.36 11.72
C ALA A 179 9.67 13.40 12.31
N PRO A 180 10.53 12.47 11.89
CA PRO A 180 11.91 12.44 12.38
C PRO A 180 12.69 13.66 11.88
N VAL A 181 13.56 14.21 12.72
CA VAL A 181 14.49 15.31 12.34
C VAL A 181 15.44 14.84 11.22
N ALA A 182 15.81 13.56 11.23
CA ALA A 182 16.54 12.88 10.16
C ALA A 182 15.92 11.53 9.90
N LEU A 183 15.93 11.08 8.66
CA LEU A 183 15.40 9.77 8.30
C LEU A 183 16.21 8.68 9.01
N PRO A 184 15.56 7.73 9.70
CA PRO A 184 16.25 6.64 10.36
C PRO A 184 17.06 5.82 9.34
N GLN A 185 18.29 5.41 9.74
CA GLN A 185 19.20 4.66 8.88
C GLN A 185 18.55 3.35 8.37
N TRP A 186 17.83 2.63 9.23
CA TRP A 186 17.12 1.40 8.85
C TRP A 186 16.11 1.60 7.71
N LEU A 187 15.52 2.79 7.61
CA LEU A 187 14.57 3.14 6.56
C LEU A 187 15.26 3.34 5.20
N LEU A 188 16.50 3.84 5.23
CA LEU A 188 17.29 4.10 4.02
C LEU A 188 18.07 2.88 3.55
N GLU A 189 18.45 1.99 4.48
CA GLU A 189 19.26 0.78 4.22
C GLU A 189 18.41 -0.47 3.98
N GLN A 190 17.08 -0.33 3.81
CA GLN A 190 16.24 -1.45 3.46
C GLN A 190 16.78 -2.15 2.20
N GLU A 191 17.10 -3.44 2.34
CA GLU A 191 17.42 -4.27 1.18
C GLU A 191 16.16 -4.49 0.35
N ALA A 192 16.32 -4.43 -0.98
CA ALA A 192 15.22 -4.72 -1.87
C ALA A 192 14.85 -6.21 -1.75
N ASP A 193 13.68 -6.50 -1.22
CA ASP A 193 13.13 -7.85 -1.25
C ASP A 193 13.01 -8.28 -2.73
N PRO A 194 13.63 -9.42 -3.13
CA PRO A 194 13.51 -9.93 -4.49
C PRO A 194 12.07 -10.24 -4.89
N ASP A 195 11.17 -10.47 -3.93
CA ASP A 195 9.75 -10.74 -4.20
C ASP A 195 8.86 -9.48 -4.11
N ASP A 196 9.39 -8.35 -3.59
CA ASP A 196 8.65 -7.10 -3.51
C ASP A 196 8.68 -6.35 -4.85
N THR A 197 7.50 -6.07 -5.35
CA THR A 197 7.30 -5.28 -6.57
C THR A 197 7.62 -3.80 -6.37
N HIS A 198 7.63 -3.32 -5.12
CA HIS A 198 7.95 -1.94 -4.81
C HIS A 198 9.47 -1.74 -4.71
N PRO A 199 10.00 -0.64 -5.28
CA PRO A 199 11.37 -0.23 -5.01
C PRO A 199 11.51 0.20 -3.55
N THR A 200 12.73 0.10 -3.00
CA THR A 200 13.01 0.62 -1.66
C THR A 200 12.71 2.12 -1.58
N LEU A 201 12.36 2.58 -0.39
CA LEU A 201 12.08 4.00 -0.15
C LEU A 201 13.22 4.90 -0.65
N ALA A 202 14.47 4.56 -0.32
CA ALA A 202 15.63 5.34 -0.76
C ALA A 202 15.69 5.51 -2.29
N LYS A 203 15.36 4.47 -3.05
CA LYS A 203 15.31 4.54 -4.53
C LYS A 203 14.16 5.39 -5.03
N ARG A 204 12.98 5.33 -4.37
CA ARG A 204 11.83 6.17 -4.71
C ARG A 204 12.11 7.63 -4.42
N LEU A 205 12.70 7.96 -3.27
CA LEU A 205 13.12 9.32 -2.94
C LEU A 205 14.13 9.88 -3.95
N ALA A 206 15.14 9.08 -4.30
CA ALA A 206 16.13 9.47 -5.32
C ALA A 206 15.49 9.70 -6.69
N ALA A 207 14.52 8.87 -7.10
CA ALA A 207 13.78 9.05 -8.35
C ALA A 207 12.91 10.32 -8.36
N LEU A 208 12.37 10.71 -7.21
CA LEU A 208 11.66 11.98 -7.02
C LEU A 208 12.59 13.22 -6.98
N GLY A 209 13.91 13.02 -7.02
CA GLY A 209 14.89 14.09 -6.89
C GLY A 209 15.01 14.65 -5.48
N VAL A 210 14.53 13.91 -4.48
CA VAL A 210 14.55 14.28 -3.06
C VAL A 210 15.72 13.56 -2.38
N GLY A 211 16.56 14.31 -1.69
CA GLY A 211 17.69 13.76 -0.95
C GLY A 211 17.29 13.01 0.31
N THR A 212 18.24 12.25 0.84
CA THR A 212 18.07 11.55 2.14
C THR A 212 18.11 12.49 3.35
N ASP A 213 18.38 13.77 3.12
CA ASP A 213 18.31 14.87 4.08
C ASP A 213 16.91 15.48 4.19
N LEU A 214 15.91 14.85 3.58
CA LEU A 214 14.50 15.26 3.69
C LEU A 214 14.09 15.39 5.16
N GLN A 215 13.67 16.59 5.53
CA GLN A 215 13.09 16.85 6.84
C GLN A 215 11.58 16.70 6.76
N VAL A 216 11.08 15.63 7.36
CA VAL A 216 9.64 15.42 7.48
C VAL A 216 9.13 16.27 8.63
N GLN A 217 8.41 17.34 8.32
CA GLN A 217 7.78 18.18 9.33
C GLN A 217 6.66 17.43 10.06
N ALA A 218 6.45 17.78 11.32
CA ALA A 218 5.28 17.31 12.05
C ALA A 218 4.03 17.72 11.27
N ARG A 219 3.07 16.79 11.20
CA ARG A 219 1.79 17.07 10.55
C ARG A 219 1.13 18.30 11.16
N GLY A 220 0.55 19.15 10.34
CA GLY A 220 -0.30 20.24 10.78
C GLY A 220 -1.52 19.76 11.58
N PRO A 221 -2.26 20.65 12.21
CA PRO A 221 -3.37 20.30 13.12
C PRO A 221 -4.52 19.57 12.41
N ALA A 222 -4.67 19.75 11.11
CA ALA A 222 -5.74 19.14 10.32
C ALA A 222 -5.21 17.99 9.46
N SER A 223 -5.68 16.77 9.74
CA SER A 223 -5.48 15.62 8.86
C SER A 223 -6.39 15.72 7.62
N ALA A 224 -6.09 14.91 6.60
CA ALA A 224 -6.98 14.79 5.45
C ALA A 224 -8.37 14.24 5.88
N ALA A 225 -8.45 13.36 6.87
CA ALA A 225 -9.71 12.89 7.43
C ALA A 225 -10.54 14.05 8.01
N GLY A 226 -9.95 14.84 8.88
CA GLY A 226 -10.65 16.00 9.48
C GLY A 226 -11.06 17.04 8.43
N SER A 227 -10.17 17.31 7.45
CA SER A 227 -10.42 18.30 6.41
C SER A 227 -11.49 17.88 5.39
N LEU A 228 -11.56 16.60 5.03
CA LEU A 228 -12.41 16.09 3.94
C LEU A 228 -13.70 15.45 4.44
N LEU A 229 -13.69 14.78 5.60
CA LEU A 229 -14.83 14.05 6.15
C LEU A 229 -15.50 14.82 7.31
N GLY A 230 -14.72 15.61 8.04
CA GLY A 230 -15.15 16.25 9.28
C GLY A 230 -15.15 15.27 10.47
N ASP A 231 -14.99 15.81 11.67
CA ASP A 231 -14.79 15.04 12.90
C ASP A 231 -15.97 14.10 13.23
N ALA A 232 -17.21 14.53 12.97
CA ALA A 232 -18.39 13.73 13.25
C ALA A 232 -18.44 12.43 12.42
N LEU A 233 -18.11 12.50 11.13
CA LEU A 233 -18.07 11.31 10.26
C LEU A 233 -16.88 10.42 10.59
N VAL A 234 -15.73 11.00 10.92
CA VAL A 234 -14.55 10.24 11.37
C VAL A 234 -14.90 9.41 12.60
N GLN A 235 -15.48 10.00 13.64
CA GLN A 235 -15.91 9.29 14.85
C GLN A 235 -16.93 8.19 14.56
N GLN A 236 -17.88 8.44 13.68
CA GLN A 236 -18.86 7.42 13.28
C GLN A 236 -18.20 6.22 12.59
N LEU A 237 -17.21 6.47 11.72
CA LEU A 237 -16.46 5.42 11.03
C LEU A 237 -15.58 4.62 12.01
N GLU A 238 -14.91 5.27 12.95
CA GLU A 238 -14.11 4.61 14.00
C GLU A 238 -14.97 3.66 14.84
N GLN A 239 -16.15 4.12 15.26
CA GLN A 239 -17.09 3.27 15.98
C GLN A 239 -17.53 2.08 15.14
N ARG A 240 -17.91 2.31 13.89
CA ARG A 240 -18.36 1.25 12.98
C ARG A 240 -17.28 0.19 12.77
N PHE A 241 -16.04 0.59 12.47
CA PHE A 241 -14.93 -0.34 12.23
C PHE A 241 -14.46 -1.05 13.51
N SER A 242 -14.76 -0.52 14.67
CA SER A 242 -14.46 -1.19 15.95
C SER A 242 -15.47 -2.29 16.31
N HIS A 243 -16.60 -2.38 15.60
CA HIS A 243 -17.63 -3.40 15.82
C HIS A 243 -17.61 -4.51 14.76
N GLU A 244 -16.88 -4.34 13.67
CA GLU A 244 -16.66 -5.35 12.63
C GLU A 244 -15.44 -6.23 12.97
#